data_825501bcd6672b45b263027f40c37b31
#
_entry.id   825501bcd6672b45b263027f40c37b31
#
_cell.length_a   1.000
_cell.length_b   1.000
_cell.length_c   1.000
_cell.angle_alpha   90.00
_cell.angle_beta   90.00
_cell.angle_gamma   90.00
#
_symmetry.space_group_name_H-M   'P 1'
#
loop_
_entity.id
_entity.type
_entity.pdbx_description
1 polymer ?
#
loop_
_entity_poly.entity_id
_entity_poly.type
_entity_poly.pdbx_seq_one_letter_code
_entity_poly.pdbx_strand_id
1 'polypeptide(L)'
;EEWEGKEIIFPDSLSFMRYGIEPVDFSIGTGYKILVYVDSTGCASCKMQLEEWNRFISYVDSVANESCQYLFFIHTRYPKEMSYVLKNAKFNIPVCIDIDNSLDKINDFPDNILFQTFLLNSENRVVYIGNPVYSSAIQDLYEDVLVRDQQKKEEDPKIIVDPAEVNLGSLSLGEEKMAIF
;
A
#
# COMPACT_ATOMS: atom_id res chain seq x y z
N GLU A 1 -7.29 3.55 19.02
CA GLU A 1 -8.24 4.70 18.97
C GLU A 1 -7.55 6.03 18.59
N GLU A 2 -6.35 6.35 19.10
CA GLU A 2 -5.66 7.62 18.79
C GLU A 2 -5.24 7.76 17.33
N TRP A 3 -4.89 6.67 16.67
CA TRP A 3 -4.38 6.65 15.29
C TRP A 3 -5.43 6.30 14.25
N GLU A 4 -6.52 5.69 14.62
CA GLU A 4 -7.59 5.28 13.72
C GLU A 4 -8.19 6.49 12.97
N GLY A 5 -8.24 6.41 11.65
CA GLY A 5 -8.68 7.50 10.78
C GLY A 5 -7.67 8.64 10.57
N LYS A 6 -6.53 8.66 11.30
CA LYS A 6 -5.48 9.67 11.09
C LYS A 6 -4.86 9.47 9.71
N GLU A 7 -4.67 10.55 8.99
CA GLU A 7 -4.00 10.55 7.69
C GLU A 7 -2.49 10.48 7.86
N ILE A 8 -1.83 9.59 7.13
CA ILE A 8 -0.38 9.54 7.04
C ILE A 8 0.06 10.44 5.89
N ILE A 9 0.91 11.41 6.20
CA ILE A 9 1.47 12.34 5.22
C ILE A 9 2.83 11.82 4.78
N PHE A 10 2.95 11.55 3.48
CA PHE A 10 4.22 11.13 2.89
C PHE A 10 5.06 12.34 2.47
N PRO A 11 6.41 12.30 2.62
CA PRO A 11 7.29 13.34 2.09
C PRO A 11 7.17 13.48 0.57
N ASP A 12 7.35 14.70 0.04
CA ASP A 12 7.28 14.97 -1.41
C ASP A 12 8.32 14.22 -2.24
N SER A 13 9.48 13.94 -1.66
CA SER A 13 10.57 13.24 -2.32
C SER A 13 10.81 11.88 -1.68
N LEU A 14 10.39 10.83 -2.37
CA LEU A 14 10.59 9.45 -1.95
C LEU A 14 11.47 8.72 -2.97
N SER A 15 12.41 7.94 -2.48
CA SER A 15 13.24 7.06 -3.32
C SER A 15 13.18 5.65 -2.77
N PHE A 16 12.50 4.78 -3.50
CA PHE A 16 12.45 3.37 -3.17
C PHE A 16 13.56 2.60 -3.87
N MET A 17 14.15 1.67 -3.15
CA MET A 17 15.30 0.91 -3.61
C MET A 17 15.14 -0.57 -3.27
N ARG A 18 15.44 -1.45 -4.20
CA ARG A 18 15.59 -2.87 -3.92
C ARG A 18 16.89 -3.09 -3.15
N TYR A 19 16.79 -3.83 -2.05
CA TYR A 19 17.91 -4.04 -1.11
C TYR A 19 18.54 -2.75 -0.58
N GLY A 20 17.82 -1.63 -0.63
CA GLY A 20 18.33 -0.34 -0.17
C GLY A 20 19.45 0.27 -1.02
N ILE A 21 19.72 -0.23 -2.23
CA ILE A 21 20.80 0.24 -3.12
C ILE A 21 20.45 0.31 -4.59
N GLU A 22 19.49 -0.48 -5.07
CA GLU A 22 19.10 -0.52 -6.47
C GLU A 22 17.82 0.32 -6.65
N PRO A 23 17.90 1.51 -7.28
CA PRO A 23 16.71 2.33 -7.51
C PRO A 23 15.65 1.56 -8.29
N VAL A 24 14.41 1.71 -7.90
CA VAL A 24 13.25 1.14 -8.59
C VAL A 24 12.23 2.23 -8.88
N ASP A 25 11.55 2.10 -10.01
CA ASP A 25 10.39 2.93 -10.30
C ASP A 25 9.22 2.43 -9.44
N PHE A 26 8.91 3.19 -8.40
CA PHE A 26 7.89 2.84 -7.42
C PHE A 26 7.11 4.09 -7.04
N SER A 27 5.82 4.00 -7.12
CA SER A 27 4.89 5.06 -6.69
C SER A 27 3.88 4.51 -5.67
N ILE A 28 3.49 5.35 -4.73
CA ILE A 28 2.45 5.01 -3.76
C ILE A 28 1.10 5.05 -4.48
N GLY A 29 0.44 3.90 -4.55
CA GLY A 29 -0.84 3.74 -5.21
C GLY A 29 -2.03 4.15 -4.36
N THR A 30 -3.23 3.98 -4.93
CA THR A 30 -4.52 4.33 -4.31
C THR A 30 -5.22 3.14 -3.62
N GLY A 31 -4.60 1.95 -3.60
CA GLY A 31 -5.14 0.77 -2.90
C GLY A 31 -4.85 0.79 -1.40
N TYR A 32 -5.11 -0.34 -0.74
CA TYR A 32 -4.64 -0.56 0.62
C TYR A 32 -3.12 -0.61 0.68
N LYS A 33 -2.55 -0.17 1.80
CA LYS A 33 -1.11 -0.14 2.02
C LYS A 33 -0.78 -0.62 3.43
N ILE A 34 0.26 -1.41 3.55
CA ILE A 34 0.85 -1.71 4.86
C ILE A 34 2.13 -0.88 4.97
N LEU A 35 2.07 0.16 5.81
CA LEU A 35 3.21 1.00 6.14
C LEU A 35 3.95 0.41 7.33
N VAL A 36 5.24 0.17 7.16
CA VAL A 36 6.16 -0.27 8.21
C VAL A 36 7.23 0.78 8.38
N TYR A 37 7.22 1.46 9.52
CA TYR A 37 8.28 2.38 9.89
C TYR A 37 9.27 1.69 10.84
N VAL A 38 10.56 1.82 10.55
CA VAL A 38 11.64 1.25 11.37
C VAL A 38 12.57 2.37 11.80
N ASP A 39 12.58 2.66 13.08
CA ASP A 39 13.47 3.68 13.66
C ASP A 39 14.93 3.22 13.75
N SER A 40 15.84 4.18 13.97
CA SER A 40 17.28 3.93 14.10
C SER A 40 17.70 3.41 15.48
N THR A 41 16.79 3.23 16.43
CA THR A 41 17.12 2.82 17.80
C THR A 41 17.34 1.31 17.87
N GLY A 42 18.45 0.87 18.45
CA GLY A 42 18.78 -0.54 18.64
C GLY A 42 19.12 -1.30 17.35
N CYS A 43 18.94 -2.63 17.37
CA CYS A 43 19.25 -3.51 16.24
C CYS A 43 18.10 -3.50 15.22
N ALA A 44 18.24 -2.76 14.11
CA ALA A 44 17.23 -2.70 13.06
C ALA A 44 16.93 -4.09 12.45
N SER A 45 17.95 -4.92 12.23
CA SER A 45 17.77 -6.27 11.70
C SER A 45 16.93 -7.16 12.62
N CYS A 46 17.11 -7.02 13.94
CA CYS A 46 16.34 -7.79 14.93
C CYS A 46 14.85 -7.33 14.97
N LYS A 47 14.64 -6.02 14.78
CA LYS A 47 13.28 -5.43 14.80
C LYS A 47 12.49 -5.77 13.54
N MET A 48 13.16 -5.92 12.41
CA MET A 48 12.46 -6.04 11.12
C MET A 48 11.83 -7.40 10.88
N GLN A 49 12.30 -8.49 11.51
CA GLN A 49 11.79 -9.86 11.28
C GLN A 49 11.47 -10.16 9.80
N LEU A 50 12.43 -9.87 8.92
CA LEU A 50 12.24 -9.90 7.46
C LEU A 50 11.77 -11.24 6.92
N GLU A 51 12.16 -12.36 7.55
CA GLU A 51 11.71 -13.68 7.14
C GLU A 51 10.21 -13.88 7.42
N GLU A 52 9.72 -13.37 8.54
CA GLU A 52 8.29 -13.39 8.87
C GLU A 52 7.50 -12.47 7.93
N TRP A 53 8.06 -11.30 7.60
CA TRP A 53 7.48 -10.42 6.60
C TRP A 53 7.41 -11.09 5.22
N ASN A 54 8.45 -11.78 4.78
CA ASN A 54 8.43 -12.53 3.52
C ASN A 54 7.29 -13.57 3.49
N ARG A 55 7.05 -14.28 4.61
CA ARG A 55 5.95 -15.25 4.72
C ARG A 55 4.59 -14.56 4.69
N PHE A 56 4.44 -13.50 5.50
CA PHE A 56 3.19 -12.74 5.58
C PHE A 56 2.82 -12.12 4.23
N ILE A 57 3.76 -11.46 3.55
CA ILE A 57 3.56 -10.86 2.22
C ILE A 57 3.14 -11.92 1.21
N SER A 58 3.87 -13.04 1.13
CA SER A 58 3.54 -14.13 0.21
C SER A 58 2.15 -14.70 0.46
N TYR A 59 1.74 -14.78 1.71
CA TYR A 59 0.40 -15.21 2.07
C TYR A 59 -0.66 -14.19 1.65
N VAL A 60 -0.50 -12.92 2.03
CA VAL A 60 -1.44 -11.83 1.68
C VAL A 60 -1.59 -11.70 0.17
N ASP A 61 -0.49 -11.74 -0.59
CA ASP A 61 -0.53 -11.66 -2.06
C ASP A 61 -1.33 -12.83 -2.67
N SER A 62 -1.28 -14.01 -2.03
CA SER A 62 -2.03 -15.18 -2.50
C SER A 62 -3.55 -15.08 -2.26
N VAL A 63 -3.99 -14.38 -1.21
CA VAL A 63 -5.40 -14.29 -0.82
C VAL A 63 -6.05 -12.96 -1.22
N ALA A 64 -5.27 -11.92 -1.40
CA ALA A 64 -5.72 -10.57 -1.74
C ALA A 64 -5.37 -10.13 -3.18
N ASN A 65 -4.97 -11.06 -4.06
CA ASN A 65 -4.65 -10.81 -5.48
C ASN A 65 -3.73 -9.60 -5.70
N GLU A 66 -2.65 -9.47 -4.89
CA GLU A 66 -1.67 -8.37 -4.96
C GLU A 66 -2.28 -6.96 -4.82
N SER A 67 -3.44 -6.83 -4.18
CA SER A 67 -4.14 -5.53 -4.06
C SER A 67 -3.60 -4.63 -2.96
N CYS A 68 -2.60 -5.09 -2.21
CA CYS A 68 -1.98 -4.36 -1.11
C CYS A 68 -0.55 -3.95 -1.48
N GLN A 69 -0.20 -2.68 -1.24
CA GLN A 69 1.20 -2.24 -1.31
C GLN A 69 1.88 -2.34 0.04
N TYR A 70 3.17 -2.69 0.02
CA TYR A 70 4.02 -2.75 1.21
C TYR A 70 5.02 -1.60 1.17
N LEU A 71 4.94 -0.71 2.15
CA LEU A 71 5.72 0.51 2.26
C LEU A 71 6.68 0.41 3.44
N PHE A 72 7.92 0.03 3.20
CA PHE A 72 8.95 -0.05 4.25
C PHE A 72 9.78 1.22 4.26
N PHE A 73 9.67 2.00 5.32
CA PHE A 73 10.49 3.17 5.59
C PHE A 73 11.48 2.85 6.70
N ILE A 74 12.75 2.93 6.39
CA ILE A 74 13.82 2.54 7.29
C ILE A 74 14.69 3.75 7.58
N HIS A 75 14.53 4.31 8.78
CA HIS A 75 15.46 5.31 9.28
C HIS A 75 16.71 4.62 9.84
N THR A 76 17.84 4.80 9.19
CA THR A 76 19.10 4.19 9.60
C THR A 76 20.29 5.11 9.35
N ARG A 77 21.23 5.09 10.28
CA ARG A 77 22.54 5.76 10.13
C ARG A 77 23.53 4.91 9.33
N TYR A 78 23.20 3.66 9.05
CA TYR A 78 24.08 2.66 8.42
C TYR A 78 23.43 2.02 7.18
N PRO A 79 23.19 2.77 6.08
CA PRO A 79 22.50 2.24 4.89
C PRO A 79 23.19 1.03 4.26
N LYS A 80 24.53 0.98 4.31
CA LYS A 80 25.29 -0.16 3.77
C LYS A 80 25.06 -1.45 4.55
N GLU A 81 25.02 -1.37 5.88
CA GLU A 81 24.73 -2.53 6.74
C GLU A 81 23.29 -3.00 6.50
N MET A 82 22.35 -2.08 6.35
CA MET A 82 20.97 -2.40 6.03
C MET A 82 20.86 -3.15 4.70
N SER A 83 21.62 -2.76 3.68
CA SER A 83 21.65 -3.49 2.40
C SER A 83 22.07 -4.95 2.55
N TYR A 84 23.06 -5.24 3.41
CA TYR A 84 23.45 -6.63 3.70
C TYR A 84 22.33 -7.40 4.40
N VAL A 85 21.64 -6.77 5.35
CA VAL A 85 20.51 -7.38 6.08
C VAL A 85 19.41 -7.75 5.11
N LEU A 86 18.98 -6.82 4.25
CA LEU A 86 17.94 -7.03 3.25
C LEU A 86 18.30 -8.13 2.24
N LYS A 87 19.55 -8.15 1.77
CA LYS A 87 20.04 -9.17 0.84
C LYS A 87 20.09 -10.56 1.48
N ASN A 88 20.61 -10.67 2.69
CA ASN A 88 20.69 -11.94 3.39
C ASN A 88 19.32 -12.56 3.68
N ALA A 89 18.35 -11.72 4.02
CA ALA A 89 16.96 -12.13 4.22
C ALA A 89 16.20 -12.35 2.89
N LYS A 90 16.83 -12.12 1.74
CA LYS A 90 16.18 -12.14 0.41
C LYS A 90 14.92 -11.29 0.36
N PHE A 91 14.94 -10.16 1.07
CA PHE A 91 13.80 -9.25 1.15
C PHE A 91 13.72 -8.38 -0.10
N ASN A 92 12.92 -8.81 -1.06
CA ASN A 92 12.86 -8.23 -2.41
C ASN A 92 11.88 -7.05 -2.54
N ILE A 93 11.13 -6.74 -1.47
CA ILE A 93 10.23 -5.59 -1.45
C ILE A 93 11.04 -4.29 -1.48
N PRO A 94 10.68 -3.31 -2.33
CA PRO A 94 11.32 -2.02 -2.33
C PRO A 94 11.20 -1.32 -0.97
N VAL A 95 12.30 -0.74 -0.51
CA VAL A 95 12.36 -0.01 0.76
C VAL A 95 12.78 1.45 0.52
N CYS A 96 12.26 2.37 1.31
CA CYS A 96 12.72 3.75 1.36
C CYS A 96 13.71 3.89 2.53
N ILE A 97 14.97 4.23 2.22
CA ILE A 97 15.97 4.56 3.25
C ILE A 97 15.83 6.05 3.59
N ASP A 98 15.14 6.32 4.68
CA ASP A 98 14.87 7.68 5.16
C ASP A 98 15.96 8.13 6.15
N ILE A 99 17.07 8.62 5.61
CA ILE A 99 18.25 9.05 6.41
C ILE A 99 17.88 10.22 7.31
N ASP A 100 17.04 11.12 6.81
CA ASP A 100 16.67 12.35 7.51
C ASP A 100 15.51 12.16 8.48
N ASN A 101 14.96 10.95 8.56
CA ASN A 101 13.76 10.65 9.36
C ASN A 101 12.58 11.56 9.01
N SER A 102 12.39 11.80 7.72
CA SER A 102 11.42 12.77 7.22
C SER A 102 9.99 12.31 7.46
N LEU A 103 9.73 11.01 7.29
CA LEU A 103 8.40 10.45 7.48
C LEU A 103 7.93 10.59 8.94
N ASP A 104 8.79 10.26 9.90
CA ASP A 104 8.47 10.36 11.33
C ASP A 104 8.33 11.81 11.79
N LYS A 105 9.22 12.70 11.34
CA LYS A 105 9.14 14.13 11.66
C LYS A 105 7.82 14.78 11.23
N ILE A 106 7.19 14.27 10.16
CA ILE A 106 5.91 14.78 9.67
C ILE A 106 4.74 14.19 10.47
N ASN A 107 4.82 12.90 10.85
CA ASN A 107 3.68 12.16 11.39
C ASN A 107 3.73 11.97 12.91
N ASP A 108 4.91 12.07 13.52
CA ASP A 108 5.14 11.88 14.97
C ASP A 108 4.67 10.48 15.42
N PHE A 109 5.33 9.43 14.90
CA PHE A 109 4.97 8.03 15.15
C PHE A 109 5.19 7.63 16.62
N PRO A 110 4.48 6.60 17.10
CA PRO A 110 4.70 6.09 18.44
C PRO A 110 6.14 5.55 18.61
N ASP A 111 6.75 5.81 19.76
CA ASP A 111 8.07 5.25 20.12
C ASP A 111 8.07 3.73 20.24
N ASN A 112 6.91 3.14 20.53
CA ASN A 112 6.79 1.70 20.71
C ASN A 112 6.72 1.00 19.35
N ILE A 113 7.73 0.18 19.05
CA ILE A 113 7.86 -0.58 17.81
C ILE A 113 6.63 -1.43 17.45
N LEU A 114 5.84 -1.88 18.43
CA LEU A 114 4.62 -2.65 18.18
C LEU A 114 3.54 -1.81 17.48
N PHE A 115 3.65 -0.48 17.54
CA PHE A 115 2.72 0.48 16.95
C PHE A 115 3.34 1.31 15.82
N GLN A 116 4.43 0.82 15.21
CA GLN A 116 5.08 1.45 14.05
C GLN A 116 4.72 0.74 12.73
N THR A 117 3.61 0.01 12.72
CA THR A 117 3.04 -0.62 11.53
C THR A 117 1.57 -0.27 11.42
N PHE A 118 1.15 0.13 10.22
CA PHE A 118 -0.17 0.67 9.96
C PHE A 118 -0.79 0.04 8.71
N LEU A 119 -2.04 -0.39 8.79
CA LEU A 119 -2.85 -0.66 7.61
C LEU A 119 -3.53 0.65 7.20
N LEU A 120 -3.28 1.10 5.98
CA LEU A 120 -3.83 2.33 5.41
C LEU A 120 -4.83 2.01 4.29
N ASN A 121 -5.88 2.82 4.20
CA ASN A 121 -6.82 2.78 3.09
C ASN A 121 -6.31 3.55 1.85
N SER A 122 -7.16 3.68 0.84
CA SER A 122 -6.86 4.41 -0.41
C SER A 122 -6.48 5.88 -0.21
N GLU A 123 -6.98 6.52 0.86
CA GLU A 123 -6.75 7.92 1.21
C GLU A 123 -5.58 8.10 2.19
N ASN A 124 -4.74 7.07 2.39
CA ASN A 124 -3.65 7.02 3.36
C ASN A 124 -4.11 7.21 4.83
N ARG A 125 -5.36 6.89 5.14
CA ARG A 125 -5.86 6.94 6.52
C ARG A 125 -5.66 5.59 7.20
N VAL A 126 -5.27 5.65 8.45
CA VAL A 126 -5.04 4.47 9.29
C VAL A 126 -6.36 3.73 9.53
N VAL A 127 -6.42 2.48 9.11
CA VAL A 127 -7.51 1.54 9.40
C VAL A 127 -7.21 0.75 10.67
N TYR A 128 -6.00 0.21 10.76
CA TYR A 128 -5.49 -0.48 11.94
C TYR A 128 -4.05 -0.11 12.21
N ILE A 129 -3.68 -0.16 13.49
CA ILE A 129 -2.31 -0.02 13.97
C ILE A 129 -1.87 -1.31 14.66
N GLY A 130 -0.65 -1.74 14.42
CA GLY A 130 -0.04 -2.92 15.02
C GLY A 130 0.65 -3.78 13.98
N ASN A 131 1.64 -4.53 14.40
CA ASN A 131 2.47 -5.32 13.51
C ASN A 131 1.93 -6.76 13.36
N PRO A 132 1.48 -7.17 12.15
CA PRO A 132 0.88 -8.48 11.91
C PRO A 132 1.87 -9.64 12.06
N VAL A 133 3.19 -9.39 11.94
CA VAL A 133 4.19 -10.45 12.14
C VAL A 133 4.52 -10.71 13.61
N TYR A 134 4.08 -9.82 14.52
CA TYR A 134 4.21 -10.01 15.96
C TYR A 134 2.91 -10.52 16.64
N SER A 135 1.77 -10.41 15.97
CA SER A 135 0.47 -10.71 16.56
C SER A 135 -0.48 -11.32 15.54
N SER A 136 -0.88 -12.57 15.78
CA SER A 136 -1.88 -13.24 14.93
C SER A 136 -3.23 -12.52 14.95
N ALA A 137 -3.63 -11.92 16.07
CA ALA A 137 -4.87 -11.15 16.14
C ALA A 137 -4.83 -9.90 15.23
N ILE A 138 -3.67 -9.25 15.11
CA ILE A 138 -3.49 -8.13 14.17
C ILE A 138 -3.45 -8.66 12.73
N GLN A 139 -2.80 -9.80 12.51
CA GLN A 139 -2.80 -10.47 11.21
C GLN A 139 -4.22 -10.75 10.74
N ASP A 140 -5.05 -11.37 11.56
CA ASP A 140 -6.46 -11.67 11.25
C ASP A 140 -7.26 -10.40 10.87
N LEU A 141 -7.04 -9.28 11.58
CA LEU A 141 -7.69 -8.01 11.28
C LEU A 141 -7.27 -7.44 9.91
N TYR A 142 -5.99 -7.55 9.56
CA TYR A 142 -5.48 -7.08 8.27
C TYR A 142 -6.04 -7.94 7.13
N GLU A 143 -6.03 -9.26 7.30
CA GLU A 143 -6.56 -10.21 6.33
C GLU A 143 -8.05 -9.97 6.07
N ASP A 144 -8.84 -9.80 7.13
CA ASP A 144 -10.28 -9.51 7.04
C ASP A 144 -10.57 -8.28 6.15
N VAL A 145 -9.82 -7.20 6.32
CA VAL A 145 -10.00 -5.99 5.51
C VAL A 145 -9.61 -6.23 4.06
N LEU A 146 -8.44 -6.82 3.84
CA LEU A 146 -7.87 -7.01 2.50
C LEU A 146 -8.69 -8.00 1.67
N VAL A 147 -9.18 -9.09 2.27
CA VAL A 147 -10.03 -10.10 1.60
C VAL A 147 -11.42 -9.53 1.30
N ARG A 148 -12.05 -8.81 2.24
CA ARG A 148 -13.37 -8.19 2.02
C ARG A 148 -13.35 -7.13 0.92
N ASP A 149 -12.27 -6.39 0.78
CA ASP A 149 -12.13 -5.42 -0.31
C ASP A 149 -12.09 -6.10 -1.69
N GLN A 150 -11.47 -7.28 -1.79
CA GLN A 150 -11.48 -8.07 -3.01
C GLN A 150 -12.89 -8.52 -3.39
N GLN A 151 -13.64 -9.07 -2.44
CA GLN A 151 -15.00 -9.54 -2.69
C GLN A 151 -15.90 -8.41 -3.18
N LYS A 152 -15.77 -7.21 -2.62
CA LYS A 152 -16.53 -6.03 -3.09
C LYS A 152 -16.13 -5.62 -4.52
N LYS A 153 -14.86 -5.71 -4.88
CA LYS A 153 -14.40 -5.40 -6.25
C LYS A 153 -14.86 -6.43 -7.28
N GLU A 154 -15.06 -7.69 -6.87
CA GLU A 154 -15.57 -8.75 -7.74
C GLU A 154 -17.12 -8.67 -7.92
N GLU A 155 -17.82 -8.19 -6.89
CA GLU A 155 -19.28 -8.02 -6.91
C GLU A 155 -19.73 -6.74 -7.66
N ASP A 156 -18.85 -5.75 -7.82
CA ASP A 156 -19.15 -4.54 -8.58
C ASP A 156 -19.05 -4.86 -10.08
N PRO A 157 -20.20 -4.97 -10.82
CA PRO A 157 -20.16 -5.38 -12.21
C PRO A 157 -19.38 -4.32 -13.00
N LYS A 158 -18.23 -4.71 -13.57
CA LYS A 158 -17.59 -3.92 -14.62
C LYS A 158 -18.66 -3.72 -15.70
N ILE A 159 -19.19 -2.51 -15.82
CA ILE A 159 -19.98 -2.10 -16.99
C ILE A 159 -18.97 -2.14 -18.15
N ILE A 160 -18.89 -3.29 -18.81
CA ILE A 160 -18.21 -3.39 -20.10
C ILE A 160 -19.15 -2.66 -21.06
N VAL A 161 -18.89 -1.38 -21.28
CA VAL A 161 -19.45 -0.69 -22.42
C VAL A 161 -18.75 -1.26 -23.64
N ASP A 162 -19.35 -2.28 -24.25
CA ASP A 162 -18.90 -2.78 -25.54
C ASP A 162 -19.21 -1.67 -26.58
N PRO A 163 -18.20 -1.02 -27.17
CA PRO A 163 -18.43 0.03 -28.15
C PRO A 163 -19.09 -0.49 -29.44
N ALA A 164 -19.29 -1.80 -29.59
CA ALA A 164 -19.93 -2.41 -30.76
C ALA A 164 -21.46 -2.37 -30.72
N GLU A 165 -22.09 -2.05 -29.58
CA GLU A 165 -23.56 -1.97 -29.45
C GLU A 165 -24.07 -0.55 -29.11
N VAL A 166 -23.50 0.49 -29.66
CA VAL A 166 -24.19 1.76 -29.80
C VAL A 166 -25.16 1.63 -30.99
N ASN A 167 -26.28 1.01 -30.73
CA ASN A 167 -27.42 1.04 -31.64
C ASN A 167 -27.98 2.47 -31.60
N LEU A 168 -27.47 3.32 -32.47
CA LEU A 168 -28.06 4.61 -32.77
C LEU A 168 -29.37 4.32 -33.46
N GLY A 169 -30.45 4.20 -32.66
CA GLY A 169 -31.80 4.13 -33.16
C GLY A 169 -31.97 5.20 -34.21
N SER A 170 -32.40 4.79 -35.40
CA SER A 170 -32.66 5.64 -36.55
C SER A 170 -33.52 6.82 -36.13
N LEU A 171 -32.93 8.02 -36.07
CA LEU A 171 -33.66 9.26 -36.07
C LEU A 171 -34.33 9.38 -37.45
N SER A 172 -35.63 9.07 -37.54
CA SER A 172 -36.41 9.42 -38.69
C SER A 172 -36.49 10.94 -38.76
N LEU A 173 -35.83 11.51 -39.77
CA LEU A 173 -36.03 12.88 -40.17
C LEU A 173 -37.50 13.05 -40.53
N GLY A 174 -38.20 13.92 -39.78
CA GLY A 174 -39.54 14.34 -40.12
C GLY A 174 -39.55 15.01 -41.49
N GLU A 175 -40.40 14.51 -42.40
CA GLU A 175 -40.68 15.16 -43.65
C GLU A 175 -41.30 16.54 -43.40
N GLU A 176 -40.60 17.59 -43.76
CA GLU A 176 -41.18 18.92 -43.95
C GLU A 176 -42.08 18.89 -45.19
N LYS A 177 -43.39 18.87 -44.96
CA LYS A 177 -44.38 19.19 -46.00
C LYS A 177 -44.38 20.69 -46.21
N MET A 178 -43.72 21.16 -47.27
CA MET A 178 -43.98 22.51 -47.80
C MET A 178 -45.39 22.56 -48.36
N ALA A 179 -46.25 23.36 -47.72
CA ALA A 179 -47.49 23.81 -48.33
C ALA A 179 -47.23 25.05 -49.16
N ILE A 180 -47.44 24.92 -50.47
CA ILE A 180 -47.43 26.04 -51.41
C ILE A 180 -48.80 26.71 -51.43
N PHE A 181 -48.80 28.01 -51.19
CA PHE A 181 -49.84 28.93 -51.72
C PHE A 181 -49.15 30.19 -52.23
#